data_428fc905dbfcfb6ff5d439f080e4109c
#
_entry.id   428fc905dbfcfb6ff5d439f080e4109c
#
_cell.length_a   1.000
_cell.length_b   1.000
_cell.length_c   1.000
_cell.angle_alpha   90.00
_cell.angle_beta   90.00
_cell.angle_gamma   90.00
#
_symmetry.space_group_name_H-M   'P 1'
#
loop_
_entity.id
_entity.type
_entity.pdbx_description
1 polymer ?
#
loop_
_entity_poly.entity_id
_entity_poly.type
_entity_poly.pdbx_seq_one_letter_code
_entity_poly.pdbx_strand_id
1 'polypeptide(L)'
;MEKIKMPVPIAELDGDEMTHILWGMIKDQLIKPFVDLNTEYYDLSLPNRDRTEDAVTRQAAEAIKRLHVGVKCATITPNYQRQEEYGLKQLWKSPNATIRAALDGTVFRAPILISRVKPVVTCWKKPITIARHAYGDVYKAVEYRVPGPGKAELVFTDDHDAELSRQTVYDFNGPGVLQAMHNRDAVSYTHLTLPTSDLV
;
A
#
# COMPACT_ATOMS: atom_id res chain seq x y z
N MET A 1 23.82 10.53 28.35
CA MET A 1 22.44 11.02 28.36
C MET A 1 21.54 9.80 28.59
N GLU A 2 20.58 9.87 29.48
CA GLU A 2 19.65 8.75 29.69
C GLU A 2 18.79 8.58 28.44
N LYS A 3 18.61 7.33 27.97
CA LYS A 3 17.81 7.06 26.78
C LYS A 3 16.32 7.14 27.08
N ILE A 4 15.57 7.59 26.11
CA ILE A 4 14.10 7.56 26.15
C ILE A 4 13.65 6.09 26.09
N LYS A 5 12.93 5.62 27.09
CA LYS A 5 12.38 4.26 27.11
C LYS A 5 11.09 4.19 26.31
N MET A 6 10.99 3.17 25.47
CA MET A 6 9.75 2.87 24.73
C MET A 6 8.90 1.88 25.55
N PRO A 7 7.75 2.29 26.10
CA PRO A 7 6.91 1.40 26.90
C PRO A 7 6.19 0.34 26.06
N VAL A 8 5.99 0.60 24.78
CA VAL A 8 5.30 -0.29 23.84
C VAL A 8 6.19 -0.50 22.61
N PRO A 9 6.32 -1.73 22.12
CA PRO A 9 7.05 -1.98 20.88
C PRO A 9 6.35 -1.41 19.67
N ILE A 10 7.12 -1.17 18.61
CA ILE A 10 6.59 -0.86 17.28
C ILE A 10 6.81 -2.04 16.34
N ALA A 11 5.94 -2.24 15.35
CA ALA A 11 6.21 -3.19 14.28
C ALA A 11 7.29 -2.62 13.35
N GLU A 12 8.43 -3.30 13.28
CA GLU A 12 9.53 -2.94 12.39
C GLU A 12 9.51 -3.84 11.17
N LEU A 13 9.19 -3.27 10.01
CA LEU A 13 9.10 -3.97 8.74
C LEU A 13 10.30 -3.61 7.89
N ASP A 14 11.29 -4.48 7.88
CA ASP A 14 12.50 -4.29 7.10
C ASP A 14 12.25 -4.49 5.61
N GLY A 15 13.16 -4.00 4.79
CA GLY A 15 12.99 -3.94 3.36
C GLY A 15 14.09 -4.64 2.59
N ASP A 16 14.19 -4.29 1.32
CA ASP A 16 15.13 -4.88 0.39
C ASP A 16 16.35 -3.99 0.15
N GLU A 17 17.46 -4.61 -0.22
CA GLU A 17 18.67 -3.98 -0.77
C GLU A 17 19.16 -2.79 0.07
N MET A 18 19.33 -1.64 -0.58
CA MET A 18 19.87 -0.42 0.02
C MET A 18 19.01 0.07 1.19
N THR A 19 17.70 -0.13 1.17
CA THR A 19 16.83 0.37 2.26
C THR A 19 17.04 -0.39 3.56
N HIS A 20 17.35 -1.69 3.51
CA HIS A 20 17.79 -2.45 4.67
C HIS A 20 19.05 -1.85 5.31
N ILE A 21 20.07 -1.57 4.50
CA ILE A 21 21.32 -0.98 4.95
C ILE A 21 21.09 0.42 5.56
N LEU A 22 20.37 1.29 4.83
CA LEU A 22 20.08 2.64 5.31
C LEU A 22 19.25 2.64 6.60
N TRP A 23 18.31 1.73 6.73
CA TRP A 23 17.52 1.60 7.95
C TRP A 23 18.37 1.16 9.14
N GLY A 24 19.29 0.21 8.92
CA GLY A 24 20.30 -0.17 9.92
C GLY A 24 21.12 1.03 10.41
N MET A 25 21.64 1.83 9.46
CA MET A 25 22.40 3.04 9.78
C MET A 25 21.55 4.08 10.55
N ILE A 26 20.32 4.29 10.16
CA ILE A 26 19.38 5.20 10.85
C ILE A 26 19.15 4.73 12.29
N LYS A 27 18.86 3.45 12.48
CA LYS A 27 18.70 2.90 13.84
C LYS A 27 19.94 3.11 14.69
N ASP A 28 21.12 2.75 14.17
CA ASP A 28 22.34 2.74 14.96
C ASP A 28 22.89 4.14 15.23
N GLN A 29 22.78 5.06 14.27
CA GLN A 29 23.39 6.38 14.38
C GLN A 29 22.43 7.47 14.86
N LEU A 30 21.13 7.36 14.58
CA LEU A 30 20.18 8.44 14.85
C LEU A 30 19.12 8.07 15.90
N ILE A 31 18.80 6.79 16.11
CA ILE A 31 17.72 6.38 17.02
C ILE A 31 18.30 5.80 18.31
N LYS A 32 19.04 4.72 18.23
CA LYS A 32 19.56 3.98 19.41
C LYS A 32 20.44 4.82 20.35
N PRO A 33 21.17 5.85 19.91
CA PRO A 33 21.90 6.72 20.86
C PRO A 33 20.98 7.45 21.84
N PHE A 34 19.72 7.72 21.47
CA PHE A 34 18.78 8.53 22.23
C PHE A 34 17.58 7.73 22.77
N VAL A 35 17.24 6.62 22.13
CA VAL A 35 16.04 5.82 22.39
C VAL A 35 16.45 4.38 22.70
N ASP A 36 15.87 3.83 23.77
CA ASP A 36 15.89 2.39 24.05
C ASP A 36 14.84 1.72 23.17
N LEU A 37 15.28 1.42 21.92
CA LEU A 37 14.41 1.01 20.83
C LEU A 37 13.85 -0.40 21.06
N ASN A 38 12.54 -0.51 21.18
CA ASN A 38 11.81 -1.76 21.34
C ASN A 38 10.97 -2.04 20.07
N THR A 39 11.30 -3.11 19.35
CA THR A 39 10.64 -3.44 18.06
C THR A 39 10.24 -4.91 17.99
N GLU A 40 9.13 -5.19 17.32
CA GLU A 40 8.83 -6.51 16.76
C GLU A 40 9.26 -6.52 15.29
N TYR A 41 10.27 -7.29 14.98
CA TYR A 41 10.95 -7.28 13.68
C TYR A 41 10.30 -8.25 12.68
N TYR A 42 10.04 -7.75 11.48
CA TYR A 42 9.51 -8.50 10.35
C TYR A 42 10.38 -8.26 9.11
N ASP A 43 11.04 -9.30 8.63
CA ASP A 43 11.83 -9.25 7.41
C ASP A 43 10.91 -9.35 6.18
N LEU A 44 10.66 -8.22 5.52
CA LEU A 44 9.89 -8.16 4.28
C LEU A 44 10.77 -8.17 3.02
N SER A 45 12.00 -8.64 3.12
CA SER A 45 12.84 -8.83 1.94
C SER A 45 12.20 -9.83 0.97
N LEU A 46 12.45 -9.64 -0.31
CA LEU A 46 11.87 -10.46 -1.36
C LEU A 46 12.19 -11.96 -1.20
N PRO A 47 13.43 -12.36 -0.84
CA PRO A 47 13.72 -13.77 -0.58
C PRO A 47 12.94 -14.37 0.58
N ASN A 48 12.76 -13.62 1.69
CA ASN A 48 12.00 -14.10 2.84
C ASN A 48 10.51 -14.18 2.55
N ARG A 49 9.98 -13.25 1.80
CA ARG A 49 8.59 -13.27 1.33
C ARG A 49 8.32 -14.48 0.43
N ASP A 50 9.23 -14.79 -0.48
CA ASP A 50 9.13 -15.98 -1.33
C ASP A 50 9.19 -17.28 -0.51
N ARG A 51 10.12 -17.35 0.44
CA ARG A 51 10.25 -18.50 1.36
C ARG A 51 8.98 -18.73 2.18
N THR A 52 8.35 -17.66 2.65
CA THR A 52 7.16 -17.71 3.53
C THR A 52 5.84 -17.63 2.77
N GLU A 53 5.86 -17.65 1.45
CA GLU A 53 4.66 -17.48 0.61
C GLU A 53 3.86 -16.22 0.97
N ASP A 54 4.61 -15.14 1.21
CA ASP A 54 4.13 -13.82 1.64
C ASP A 54 3.34 -13.83 2.97
N ALA A 55 3.46 -14.90 3.78
CA ALA A 55 2.83 -14.95 5.09
C ALA A 55 3.38 -13.87 6.03
N VAL A 56 4.69 -13.55 5.93
CA VAL A 56 5.32 -12.51 6.75
C VAL A 56 4.69 -11.14 6.54
N THR A 57 4.25 -10.79 5.33
CA THR A 57 3.56 -9.52 5.06
C THR A 57 2.22 -9.43 5.79
N ARG A 58 1.46 -10.54 5.83
CA ARG A 58 0.19 -10.61 6.58
C ARG A 58 0.42 -10.53 8.08
N GLN A 59 1.42 -11.26 8.60
CA GLN A 59 1.80 -11.22 10.02
C GLN A 59 2.22 -9.81 10.45
N ALA A 60 3.00 -9.11 9.63
CA ALA A 60 3.40 -7.73 9.88
C ALA A 60 2.18 -6.78 9.92
N ALA A 61 1.20 -6.95 9.02
CA ALA A 61 -0.03 -6.16 9.04
C ALA A 61 -0.85 -6.39 10.33
N GLU A 62 -0.97 -7.63 10.79
CA GLU A 62 -1.65 -7.95 12.05
C GLU A 62 -0.89 -7.40 13.27
N ALA A 63 0.44 -7.40 13.23
CA ALA A 63 1.25 -6.77 14.27
C ALA A 63 0.98 -5.25 14.34
N ILE A 64 0.91 -4.57 13.20
CA ILE A 64 0.57 -3.13 13.18
C ILE A 64 -0.82 -2.87 13.76
N LYS A 65 -1.82 -3.70 13.45
CA LYS A 65 -3.17 -3.57 14.05
C LYS A 65 -3.11 -3.68 15.57
N ARG A 66 -2.37 -4.64 16.08
CA ARG A 66 -2.24 -4.90 17.53
C ARG A 66 -1.43 -3.82 18.25
N LEU A 67 -0.34 -3.36 17.64
CA LEU A 67 0.58 -2.38 18.21
C LEU A 67 0.20 -0.93 17.90
N HIS A 68 -0.73 -0.73 16.96
CA HIS A 68 -1.21 0.58 16.46
C HIS A 68 -0.16 1.44 15.77
N VAL A 69 1.06 0.96 15.61
CA VAL A 69 2.15 1.67 14.94
C VAL A 69 3.13 0.71 14.28
N GLY A 70 3.63 1.10 13.13
CA GLY A 70 4.67 0.37 12.41
C GLY A 70 5.54 1.29 11.57
N VAL A 71 6.79 0.90 11.39
CA VAL A 71 7.74 1.53 10.48
C VAL A 71 8.09 0.54 9.40
N LYS A 72 7.95 0.94 8.14
CA LYS A 72 8.20 0.08 7.00
C LYS A 72 9.25 0.67 6.08
N CYS A 73 10.27 -0.12 5.79
CA CYS A 73 11.26 0.16 4.74
C CYS A 73 10.69 -0.11 3.34
N ALA A 74 11.34 0.38 2.32
CA ALA A 74 10.97 0.08 0.95
C ALA A 74 11.21 -1.40 0.62
N THR A 75 10.29 -1.98 -0.15
CA THR A 75 10.33 -3.37 -0.58
C THR A 75 10.21 -3.47 -2.09
N ILE A 76 10.81 -4.48 -2.68
CA ILE A 76 10.71 -4.78 -4.09
C ILE A 76 9.32 -5.38 -4.39
N THR A 77 8.65 -4.84 -5.41
CA THR A 77 7.54 -5.52 -6.08
C THR A 77 8.11 -6.13 -7.35
N PRO A 78 8.23 -7.48 -7.44
CA PRO A 78 8.93 -8.11 -8.55
C PRO A 78 8.16 -7.97 -9.86
N ASN A 79 8.90 -7.76 -10.93
CA ASN A 79 8.48 -7.98 -12.32
C ASN A 79 9.08 -9.31 -12.83
N TYR A 80 8.83 -9.67 -14.05
CA TYR A 80 9.36 -10.93 -14.64
C TYR A 80 10.89 -11.01 -14.58
N GLN A 81 11.59 -9.91 -14.83
CA GLN A 81 13.04 -9.86 -14.73
C GLN A 81 13.54 -10.14 -13.31
N ARG A 82 12.92 -9.52 -12.31
CA ARG A 82 13.24 -9.76 -10.90
C ARG A 82 12.84 -11.16 -10.43
N GLN A 83 11.78 -11.73 -11.01
CA GLN A 83 11.40 -13.12 -10.76
C GLN A 83 12.50 -14.09 -11.18
N GLU A 84 13.05 -13.89 -12.36
CA GLU A 84 14.16 -14.71 -12.87
C GLU A 84 15.45 -14.49 -12.06
N GLU A 85 15.82 -13.22 -11.80
CA GLU A 85 17.01 -12.84 -11.04
C GLU A 85 17.07 -13.46 -9.64
N TYR A 86 15.93 -13.46 -8.93
CA TYR A 86 15.82 -13.99 -7.57
C TYR A 86 15.35 -15.45 -7.52
N GLY A 87 15.02 -16.07 -8.64
CA GLY A 87 14.50 -17.43 -8.69
C GLY A 87 13.18 -17.61 -7.95
N LEU A 88 12.27 -16.63 -8.03
CA LEU A 88 11.04 -16.61 -7.24
C LEU A 88 10.02 -17.62 -7.77
N LYS A 89 9.28 -18.23 -6.85
CA LYS A 89 8.17 -19.15 -7.15
C LYS A 89 7.07 -18.50 -7.98
N GLN A 90 6.82 -17.19 -7.76
CA GLN A 90 5.80 -16.44 -8.49
C GLN A 90 6.04 -14.92 -8.38
N LEU A 91 5.27 -14.14 -9.13
CA LEU A 91 5.22 -12.68 -9.00
C LEU A 91 4.40 -12.29 -7.76
N TRP A 92 5.10 -11.98 -6.67
CA TRP A 92 4.47 -11.56 -5.42
C TRP A 92 3.85 -10.16 -5.54
N LYS A 93 2.66 -10.00 -4.96
CA LYS A 93 1.99 -8.69 -4.89
C LYS A 93 2.78 -7.69 -4.05
N SER A 94 2.49 -6.40 -4.25
CA SER A 94 3.13 -5.34 -3.46
C SER A 94 2.79 -5.48 -1.96
N PRO A 95 3.77 -5.60 -1.05
CA PRO A 95 3.53 -5.60 0.38
C PRO A 95 2.83 -4.33 0.86
N ASN A 96 3.11 -3.19 0.23
CA ASN A 96 2.44 -1.92 0.55
C ASN A 96 0.93 -2.02 0.32
N ALA A 97 0.51 -2.64 -0.79
CA ALA A 97 -0.90 -2.85 -1.10
C ALA A 97 -1.56 -3.80 -0.11
N THR A 98 -0.90 -4.94 0.17
CA THR A 98 -1.40 -5.94 1.12
C THR A 98 -1.58 -5.37 2.52
N ILE A 99 -0.56 -4.65 3.04
CA ILE A 99 -0.62 -4.05 4.37
C ILE A 99 -1.70 -2.97 4.44
N ARG A 100 -1.75 -2.05 3.46
CA ARG A 100 -2.77 -1.00 3.44
C ARG A 100 -4.19 -1.56 3.36
N ALA A 101 -4.40 -2.58 2.53
CA ALA A 101 -5.69 -3.25 2.42
C ALA A 101 -6.09 -3.95 3.72
N ALA A 102 -5.13 -4.52 4.45
CA ALA A 102 -5.36 -5.17 5.75
C ALA A 102 -5.67 -4.16 6.86
N LEU A 103 -4.97 -3.01 6.86
CA LEU A 103 -5.19 -1.96 7.87
C LEU A 103 -6.44 -1.15 7.59
N ASP A 104 -6.84 -1.06 6.33
CA ASP A 104 -7.94 -0.19 5.88
C ASP A 104 -7.69 1.31 6.18
N GLY A 105 -8.62 2.18 5.81
CA GLY A 105 -8.54 3.60 6.14
C GLY A 105 -8.01 4.50 5.04
N THR A 106 -7.96 5.79 5.36
CA THR A 106 -7.52 6.85 4.45
C THR A 106 -6.36 7.64 5.06
N VAL A 107 -5.34 7.91 4.25
CA VAL A 107 -4.22 8.77 4.63
C VAL A 107 -4.40 10.13 3.97
N PHE A 108 -4.48 11.18 4.79
CA PHE A 108 -4.48 12.57 4.34
C PHE A 108 -3.08 13.14 4.46
N ARG A 109 -2.52 13.60 3.34
CA ARG A 109 -1.18 14.19 3.26
C ARG A 109 -1.30 15.68 3.15
N ALA A 110 -1.22 16.39 4.28
CA ALA A 110 -1.10 17.83 4.29
C ALA A 110 0.31 18.24 3.84
N PRO A 111 0.47 19.35 3.12
CA PRO A 111 1.76 19.84 2.69
C PRO A 111 2.58 20.33 3.90
N ILE A 112 3.86 19.97 3.90
CA ILE A 112 4.84 20.53 4.85
C ILE A 112 5.42 21.79 4.22
N LEU A 113 5.08 22.94 4.80
CA LEU A 113 5.55 24.24 4.31
C LEU A 113 6.80 24.68 5.07
N ILE A 114 7.87 24.96 4.32
CA ILE A 114 9.11 25.50 4.86
C ILE A 114 9.25 26.94 4.36
N SER A 115 9.24 27.92 5.24
CA SER A 115 9.19 29.35 4.89
C SER A 115 10.32 29.82 3.96
N ARG A 116 11.49 29.18 4.05
CA ARG A 116 12.66 29.51 3.23
C ARG A 116 12.69 28.79 1.87
N VAL A 117 11.84 27.79 1.67
CA VAL A 117 11.75 27.02 0.43
C VAL A 117 10.50 27.44 -0.32
N LYS A 118 10.67 28.09 -1.46
CA LYS A 118 9.53 28.49 -2.29
C LYS A 118 8.94 27.27 -2.98
N PRO A 119 7.60 27.15 -3.07
CA PRO A 119 6.97 26.09 -3.83
C PRO A 119 7.33 26.19 -5.32
N VAL A 120 7.44 25.06 -5.98
CA VAL A 120 7.72 24.98 -7.43
C VAL A 120 6.63 25.72 -8.22
N VAL A 121 5.37 25.57 -7.80
CA VAL A 121 4.24 26.28 -8.41
C VAL A 121 3.90 27.50 -7.56
N THR A 122 4.44 28.65 -7.95
CA THR A 122 4.36 29.90 -7.17
C THR A 122 2.98 30.55 -7.12
N CYS A 123 2.08 30.19 -8.05
CA CYS A 123 0.70 30.71 -8.07
C CYS A 123 -0.21 30.05 -7.05
N TRP A 124 0.15 28.90 -6.47
CA TRP A 124 -0.65 28.25 -5.45
C TRP A 124 -0.58 29.03 -4.12
N LYS A 125 -1.73 29.47 -3.64
CA LYS A 125 -1.85 30.29 -2.42
C LYS A 125 -2.45 29.54 -1.24
N LYS A 126 -3.03 28.36 -1.50
CA LYS A 126 -3.65 27.52 -0.46
C LYS A 126 -3.01 26.15 -0.45
N PRO A 127 -2.91 25.48 0.69
CA PRO A 127 -2.43 24.12 0.76
C PRO A 127 -3.35 23.16 0.00
N ILE A 128 -2.76 22.15 -0.62
CA ILE A 128 -3.49 21.06 -1.28
C ILE A 128 -3.22 19.80 -0.48
N THR A 129 -4.26 19.24 0.11
CA THR A 129 -4.20 17.97 0.83
C THR A 129 -4.51 16.83 -0.11
N ILE A 130 -3.64 15.82 -0.16
CA ILE A 130 -3.84 14.62 -0.97
C ILE A 130 -4.35 13.50 -0.08
N ALA A 131 -5.55 13.01 -0.37
CA ALA A 131 -6.12 11.83 0.29
C ALA A 131 -5.81 10.57 -0.52
N ARG A 132 -5.49 9.49 0.18
CA ARG A 132 -5.34 8.15 -0.39
C ARG A 132 -6.03 7.13 0.48
N HIS A 133 -6.98 6.39 -0.08
CA HIS A 133 -7.63 5.27 0.61
C HIS A 133 -7.11 3.92 0.12
N ALA A 134 -7.31 2.88 0.92
CA ALA A 134 -6.74 1.56 0.68
C ALA A 134 -7.71 0.57 0.01
N TYR A 135 -8.91 1.03 -0.37
CA TYR A 135 -9.97 0.16 -0.83
C TYR A 135 -10.39 0.44 -2.27
N GLY A 136 -10.59 -0.61 -3.08
CA GLY A 136 -11.17 -0.52 -4.41
C GLY A 136 -10.29 0.15 -5.47
N ASP A 137 -9.04 0.42 -5.17
CA ASP A 137 -8.10 1.02 -6.12
C ASP A 137 -7.45 -0.02 -7.05
N VAL A 138 -6.49 0.41 -7.84
CA VAL A 138 -5.74 -0.42 -8.80
C VAL A 138 -5.13 -1.68 -8.15
N TYR A 139 -4.83 -1.68 -6.86
CA TYR A 139 -4.26 -2.84 -6.16
C TYR A 139 -5.27 -3.97 -5.90
N LYS A 140 -6.58 -3.69 -5.98
CA LYS A 140 -7.67 -4.68 -5.89
C LYS A 140 -8.39 -4.86 -7.24
N ALA A 141 -7.86 -4.28 -8.31
CA ALA A 141 -8.37 -4.47 -9.64
C ALA A 141 -8.28 -5.94 -10.08
N VAL A 142 -9.26 -6.36 -10.86
CA VAL A 142 -9.22 -7.62 -11.59
C VAL A 142 -8.71 -7.33 -12.99
N GLU A 143 -7.68 -8.06 -13.41
CA GLU A 143 -7.05 -7.88 -14.71
C GLU A 143 -7.21 -9.15 -15.55
N TYR A 144 -7.48 -8.97 -16.84
CA TYR A 144 -7.57 -10.05 -17.80
C TYR A 144 -6.85 -9.68 -19.11
N ARG A 145 -5.95 -10.56 -19.53
CA ARG A 145 -5.29 -10.43 -20.84
C ARG A 145 -6.20 -10.97 -21.91
N VAL A 146 -6.74 -10.08 -22.74
CA VAL A 146 -7.58 -10.44 -23.88
C VAL A 146 -6.70 -11.02 -24.99
N PRO A 147 -6.91 -12.27 -25.43
CA PRO A 147 -6.01 -12.93 -26.38
C PRO A 147 -6.25 -12.53 -27.84
N GLY A 148 -7.42 -12.00 -28.19
CA GLY A 148 -7.81 -11.68 -29.56
C GLY A 148 -9.15 -10.96 -29.66
N PRO A 149 -9.76 -10.92 -30.84
CA PRO A 149 -11.07 -10.27 -31.03
C PRO A 149 -12.14 -10.88 -30.13
N GLY A 150 -13.02 -10.04 -29.61
CA GLY A 150 -14.11 -10.46 -28.74
C GLY A 150 -14.76 -9.29 -28.04
N LYS A 151 -15.88 -9.57 -27.37
CA LYS A 151 -16.69 -8.59 -26.65
C LYS A 151 -16.44 -8.65 -25.15
N ALA A 152 -16.22 -7.52 -24.53
CA ALA A 152 -16.15 -7.36 -23.09
C ALA A 152 -17.44 -6.80 -22.54
N GLU A 153 -17.97 -7.41 -21.49
CA GLU A 153 -19.22 -6.98 -20.83
C GLU A 153 -19.02 -6.87 -19.32
N LEU A 154 -19.64 -5.89 -18.71
CA LEU A 154 -19.82 -5.78 -17.27
C LEU A 154 -21.23 -6.32 -16.93
N VAL A 155 -21.26 -7.34 -16.09
CA VAL A 155 -22.50 -7.98 -15.66
C VAL A 155 -22.61 -7.88 -14.13
N PHE A 156 -23.78 -7.48 -13.64
CA PHE A 156 -24.09 -7.52 -12.22
C PHE A 156 -25.24 -8.49 -11.97
N THR A 157 -25.00 -9.46 -11.11
CA THR A 157 -26.00 -10.41 -10.62
C THR A 157 -26.24 -10.20 -9.13
N ASP A 158 -27.46 -10.44 -8.67
CA ASP A 158 -27.78 -10.41 -7.24
C ASP A 158 -27.33 -11.69 -6.52
N ASP A 159 -27.66 -11.82 -5.24
CA ASP A 159 -27.35 -12.96 -4.39
C ASP A 159 -28.17 -14.23 -4.72
N HIS A 160 -29.12 -14.14 -5.63
CA HIS A 160 -29.91 -15.25 -6.20
C HIS A 160 -29.51 -15.59 -7.63
N ASP A 161 -28.35 -15.10 -8.10
CA ASP A 161 -27.85 -15.27 -9.47
C ASP A 161 -28.75 -14.67 -10.55
N ALA A 162 -29.68 -13.77 -10.20
CA ALA A 162 -30.47 -13.06 -11.19
C ALA A 162 -29.68 -11.90 -11.80
N GLU A 163 -29.56 -11.85 -13.11
CA GLU A 163 -28.90 -10.77 -13.82
C GLU A 163 -29.73 -9.48 -13.73
N LEU A 164 -29.20 -8.46 -13.06
CA LEU A 164 -29.82 -7.15 -12.90
C LEU A 164 -29.31 -6.12 -13.89
N SER A 165 -28.09 -6.27 -14.40
CA SER A 165 -27.50 -5.35 -15.36
C SER A 165 -26.47 -6.03 -16.23
N ARG A 166 -26.45 -5.65 -17.52
CA ARG A 166 -25.43 -6.03 -18.48
C ARG A 166 -25.09 -4.82 -19.36
N GLN A 167 -23.82 -4.48 -19.43
CA GLN A 167 -23.33 -3.38 -20.23
C GLN A 167 -22.12 -3.82 -21.06
N THR A 168 -22.11 -3.51 -22.35
CA THR A 168 -20.92 -3.68 -23.19
C THR A 168 -19.87 -2.66 -22.77
N VAL A 169 -18.70 -3.12 -22.40
CA VAL A 169 -17.56 -2.28 -22.07
C VAL A 169 -16.79 -1.93 -23.33
N TYR A 170 -16.46 -2.96 -24.15
CA TYR A 170 -15.70 -2.76 -25.38
C TYR A 170 -15.76 -3.97 -26.31
N ASP A 171 -15.72 -3.71 -27.62
CA ASP A 171 -15.58 -4.72 -28.67
C ASP A 171 -14.12 -4.72 -29.17
N PHE A 172 -13.36 -5.76 -28.80
CA PHE A 172 -11.96 -5.90 -29.16
C PHE A 172 -11.83 -6.43 -30.60
N ASN A 173 -11.02 -5.74 -31.42
CA ASN A 173 -10.65 -6.18 -32.77
C ASN A 173 -9.34 -7.00 -32.78
N GLY A 174 -8.66 -7.11 -31.64
CA GLY A 174 -7.38 -7.80 -31.46
C GLY A 174 -7.03 -7.96 -30.00
N PRO A 175 -5.80 -8.41 -29.67
CA PRO A 175 -5.36 -8.58 -28.30
C PRO A 175 -5.41 -7.27 -27.50
N GLY A 176 -5.68 -7.38 -26.21
CA GLY A 176 -5.78 -6.22 -25.33
C GLY A 176 -5.69 -6.59 -23.84
N VAL A 177 -6.08 -5.66 -22.98
CA VAL A 177 -6.19 -5.84 -21.53
C VAL A 177 -7.53 -5.29 -21.06
N LEU A 178 -8.18 -6.04 -20.18
CA LEU A 178 -9.33 -5.57 -19.40
C LEU A 178 -8.89 -5.35 -17.97
N GLN A 179 -9.40 -4.30 -17.36
CA GLN A 179 -9.20 -4.02 -15.94
C GLN A 179 -10.53 -3.54 -15.34
N ALA A 180 -10.92 -4.13 -14.21
CA ALA A 180 -12.11 -3.76 -13.48
C ALA A 180 -11.76 -3.38 -12.05
N MET A 181 -12.31 -2.27 -11.57
CA MET A 181 -12.21 -1.80 -10.19
C MET A 181 -13.59 -1.70 -9.58
N HIS A 182 -13.66 -1.79 -8.25
CA HIS A 182 -14.90 -1.62 -7.50
C HIS A 182 -14.68 -0.71 -6.29
N ASN A 183 -15.74 -0.02 -5.88
CA ASN A 183 -15.80 0.73 -4.63
C ASN A 183 -17.14 0.43 -3.93
N ARG A 184 -17.14 0.60 -2.62
CA ARG A 184 -18.35 0.49 -1.79
C ARG A 184 -18.72 1.87 -1.27
N ASP A 185 -20.00 2.21 -1.30
CA ASP A 185 -20.49 3.50 -0.80
C ASP A 185 -20.11 3.74 0.65
N ALA A 186 -20.28 2.73 1.51
CA ALA A 186 -19.88 2.82 2.91
C ALA A 186 -18.39 3.19 3.09
N VAL A 187 -17.51 2.66 2.23
CA VAL A 187 -16.07 2.96 2.27
C VAL A 187 -15.81 4.37 1.76
N SER A 188 -16.43 4.77 0.65
CA SER A 188 -16.27 6.11 0.08
C SER A 188 -16.71 7.20 1.06
N TYR A 189 -17.85 7.01 1.74
CA TYR A 189 -18.33 7.96 2.74
C TYR A 189 -17.45 8.03 3.98
N THR A 190 -16.98 6.91 4.50
CA THR A 190 -16.21 6.88 5.75
C THR A 190 -14.75 7.26 5.55
N HIS A 191 -14.18 7.00 4.36
CA HIS A 191 -12.75 7.17 4.11
C HIS A 191 -12.39 8.40 3.27
N LEU A 192 -13.33 8.99 2.55
CA LEU A 192 -13.07 10.15 1.69
C LEU A 192 -13.61 11.47 2.24
N THR A 193 -14.50 11.44 3.22
CA THR A 193 -14.96 12.65 3.91
C THR A 193 -14.02 13.02 5.04
N LEU A 194 -13.45 14.22 4.97
CA LEU A 194 -12.71 14.79 6.11
C LEU A 194 -13.66 14.95 7.30
N PRO A 195 -13.22 14.59 8.52
CA PRO A 195 -13.96 14.95 9.73
C PRO A 195 -14.16 16.48 9.75
N THR A 196 -15.38 16.92 9.88
CA THR A 196 -15.71 18.36 9.87
C THR A 196 -15.16 19.12 11.09
N SER A 197 -14.71 18.40 12.12
CA SER A 197 -14.08 18.96 13.31
C SER A 197 -12.65 19.48 13.11
N ASP A 198 -11.98 19.08 12.02
CA ASP A 198 -10.57 19.42 11.79
C ASP A 198 -10.39 20.57 10.77
N LEU A 199 -11.46 21.26 10.41
CA LEU A 199 -11.47 22.37 9.45
C LEU A 199 -11.51 23.77 10.11
N VAL A 200 -11.09 23.88 11.37
CA VAL A 200 -11.01 25.18 12.07
C VAL A 200 -9.57 25.64 12.19
#